data_76359ee5989f933c9f105706bfaa12a0
#
_entry.id   76359ee5989f933c9f105706bfaa12a0
#
_cell.length_a   1.000
_cell.length_b   1.000
_cell.length_c   1.000
_cell.angle_alpha   90.00
_cell.angle_beta   90.00
_cell.angle_gamma   90.00
#
_symmetry.space_group_name_H-M   'P 1'
#
loop_
_entity.id
_entity.type
_entity.pdbx_description
1 polymer ?
#
loop_
_entity_poly.entity_id
_entity_poly.type
_entity_poly.pdbx_seq_one_letter_code
_entity_poly.pdbx_strand_id
1 'polypeptide(L)'
;TVYANAGLDFEVCIDSGTISLGGIPVSGVWSGGGISPQGDYVTSVVDTLDFVFTYGAGNCLTRDTMELIVNPLPVVDAGLDFAVCVDDTIQVLVGNPLGGSWSGTGITNASGDFNPTIAQVGTHTLTYYYLDSNGCDKTDTRDVTVNGLPYVDAGLDTNICDQLIGVNYVGNYVGGYWTGVGMDSSGLFMPFSVGTYDVYYHYTDGNGCYNEDTLGITVDPTVYANAGLDFEVCIDSG
;
A
#
# COMPACT_ATOMS: atom_id res chain seq x y z
N THR A 1 -10.34 -32.96 -56.05
CA THR A 1 -11.33 -31.94 -55.69
C THR A 1 -10.77 -31.19 -54.50
N VAL A 2 -10.68 -29.86 -54.58
CA VAL A 2 -10.24 -29.00 -53.50
C VAL A 2 -11.49 -28.38 -52.91
N TYR A 3 -11.64 -28.43 -51.59
CA TYR A 3 -12.78 -27.91 -50.85
C TYR A 3 -12.39 -26.66 -50.08
N ALA A 4 -13.34 -25.80 -49.84
CA ALA A 4 -13.17 -24.68 -48.89
C ALA A 4 -12.90 -25.24 -47.48
N ASN A 5 -12.00 -24.62 -46.75
CA ASN A 5 -11.72 -24.89 -45.34
C ASN A 5 -11.52 -23.53 -44.62
N ALA A 6 -12.42 -23.19 -43.70
CA ALA A 6 -12.42 -21.98 -42.90
C ALA A 6 -11.47 -22.01 -41.70
N GLY A 7 -11.01 -23.22 -41.33
CA GLY A 7 -10.24 -23.44 -40.09
C GLY A 7 -11.13 -23.88 -38.93
N LEU A 8 -10.55 -23.84 -37.73
CA LEU A 8 -11.26 -24.21 -36.49
C LEU A 8 -11.90 -22.95 -35.83
N ASP A 9 -13.00 -23.18 -35.13
CA ASP A 9 -13.61 -22.21 -34.26
C ASP A 9 -12.60 -21.76 -33.14
N PHE A 10 -12.64 -20.52 -32.79
CA PHE A 10 -11.77 -19.99 -31.70
C PHE A 10 -12.38 -18.80 -31.00
N GLU A 11 -11.76 -18.44 -29.87
CA GLU A 11 -12.19 -17.34 -29.03
C GLU A 11 -11.11 -16.26 -28.94
N VAL A 12 -11.53 -15.03 -28.82
CA VAL A 12 -10.66 -13.86 -28.58
C VAL A 12 -11.31 -12.93 -27.59
N CYS A 13 -10.53 -12.03 -26.99
CA CYS A 13 -11.09 -10.96 -26.16
C CYS A 13 -11.49 -9.76 -27.01
N ILE A 14 -12.50 -9.02 -26.55
CA ILE A 14 -12.82 -7.71 -27.11
C ILE A 14 -11.56 -6.81 -27.05
N ASP A 15 -11.42 -5.91 -27.99
CA ASP A 15 -10.30 -4.99 -28.13
C ASP A 15 -8.92 -5.67 -28.41
N SER A 16 -8.91 -6.96 -28.79
CA SER A 16 -7.69 -7.63 -29.30
C SER A 16 -7.17 -7.06 -30.63
N GLY A 17 -7.88 -6.10 -31.19
CA GLY A 17 -7.53 -5.43 -32.43
C GLY A 17 -8.08 -6.13 -33.68
N THR A 18 -7.34 -6.04 -34.79
CA THR A 18 -7.71 -6.72 -36.04
C THR A 18 -7.12 -8.10 -36.05
N ILE A 19 -7.96 -9.12 -36.20
CA ILE A 19 -7.56 -10.51 -36.47
C ILE A 19 -7.66 -10.78 -37.97
N SER A 20 -6.79 -11.62 -38.50
CA SER A 20 -6.80 -12.04 -39.91
C SER A 20 -6.99 -13.54 -39.99
N LEU A 21 -8.11 -13.96 -40.56
CA LEU A 21 -8.46 -15.35 -40.71
C LEU A 21 -7.85 -15.91 -42.00
N GLY A 22 -7.23 -17.07 -41.87
CA GLY A 22 -6.69 -17.82 -43.02
C GLY A 22 -7.66 -18.86 -43.48
N GLY A 23 -8.05 -18.84 -44.75
CA GLY A 23 -8.82 -19.90 -45.38
C GLY A 23 -8.00 -20.69 -46.42
N ILE A 24 -8.34 -21.94 -46.64
CA ILE A 24 -7.69 -22.79 -47.65
C ILE A 24 -8.73 -23.23 -48.67
N PRO A 25 -8.47 -23.05 -49.99
CA PRO A 25 -7.31 -22.37 -50.64
C PRO A 25 -7.27 -20.84 -50.44
N VAL A 26 -6.10 -20.23 -50.43
CA VAL A 26 -5.88 -18.80 -50.18
C VAL A 26 -6.63 -17.83 -51.12
N SER A 27 -7.15 -18.34 -52.24
CA SER A 27 -7.96 -17.57 -53.20
C SER A 27 -9.46 -17.61 -52.92
N GLY A 28 -9.89 -18.19 -51.81
CA GLY A 28 -11.27 -18.12 -51.35
C GLY A 28 -11.61 -16.75 -50.78
N VAL A 29 -12.89 -16.55 -50.51
CA VAL A 29 -13.42 -15.24 -50.07
C VAL A 29 -14.23 -15.45 -48.76
N TRP A 30 -13.99 -14.59 -47.82
CA TRP A 30 -14.72 -14.53 -46.57
C TRP A 30 -15.99 -13.68 -46.69
N SER A 31 -17.01 -14.04 -45.91
CA SER A 31 -18.25 -13.27 -45.80
C SER A 31 -18.97 -13.54 -44.46
N GLY A 32 -19.90 -12.65 -44.06
CA GLY A 32 -20.65 -12.74 -42.82
C GLY A 32 -20.05 -11.86 -41.71
N GLY A 33 -20.82 -11.55 -40.66
CA GLY A 33 -20.38 -10.95 -39.42
C GLY A 33 -19.56 -9.65 -39.50
N GLY A 34 -19.51 -8.94 -40.63
CA GLY A 34 -18.70 -7.76 -40.82
C GLY A 34 -17.22 -7.99 -41.13
N ILE A 35 -16.84 -9.24 -41.46
CA ILE A 35 -15.49 -9.59 -41.89
C ILE A 35 -15.20 -9.06 -43.32
N SER A 36 -13.96 -8.63 -43.57
CA SER A 36 -13.53 -8.25 -44.92
C SER A 36 -13.46 -9.50 -45.82
N PRO A 37 -13.59 -9.34 -47.16
CA PRO A 37 -13.42 -10.46 -48.08
C PRO A 37 -12.03 -11.16 -47.99
N GLN A 38 -11.02 -10.46 -47.45
CA GLN A 38 -9.67 -10.95 -47.23
C GLN A 38 -9.52 -11.74 -45.91
N GLY A 39 -10.53 -11.66 -45.00
CA GLY A 39 -10.54 -12.36 -43.73
C GLY A 39 -10.14 -11.50 -42.52
N ASP A 40 -10.14 -10.16 -42.67
CA ASP A 40 -9.83 -9.27 -41.56
C ASP A 40 -11.11 -8.88 -40.82
N TYR A 41 -11.09 -9.03 -39.49
CA TYR A 41 -12.18 -8.67 -38.60
C TYR A 41 -11.64 -7.86 -37.38
N VAL A 42 -12.36 -6.80 -36.99
CA VAL A 42 -12.01 -5.96 -35.80
C VAL A 42 -12.85 -6.43 -34.63
N THR A 43 -12.21 -6.83 -33.56
CA THR A 43 -12.83 -7.38 -32.33
C THR A 43 -13.33 -6.26 -31.39
N SER A 44 -14.27 -5.42 -31.87
CA SER A 44 -14.76 -4.24 -31.15
C SER A 44 -16.11 -4.44 -30.44
N VAL A 45 -16.74 -5.60 -30.61
CA VAL A 45 -18.06 -5.93 -30.03
C VAL A 45 -18.04 -7.34 -29.48
N VAL A 46 -18.56 -7.51 -28.27
CA VAL A 46 -18.78 -8.85 -27.67
C VAL A 46 -19.89 -9.55 -28.43
N ASP A 47 -19.60 -10.63 -29.11
CA ASP A 47 -20.55 -11.36 -29.92
C ASP A 47 -20.04 -12.78 -30.20
N THR A 48 -20.94 -13.62 -30.73
CA THR A 48 -20.64 -14.91 -31.37
C THR A 48 -20.99 -14.79 -32.84
N LEU A 49 -20.01 -14.93 -33.69
CA LEU A 49 -20.07 -14.63 -35.12
C LEU A 49 -19.75 -15.84 -35.96
N ASP A 50 -20.65 -16.13 -36.92
CA ASP A 50 -20.41 -17.12 -37.96
C ASP A 50 -19.80 -16.44 -39.20
N PHE A 51 -18.65 -16.90 -39.62
CA PHE A 51 -17.97 -16.51 -40.84
C PHE A 51 -18.02 -17.65 -41.86
N VAL A 52 -18.28 -17.32 -43.11
CA VAL A 52 -18.34 -18.26 -44.21
C VAL A 52 -17.19 -18.04 -45.15
N PHE A 53 -16.36 -19.08 -45.34
CA PHE A 53 -15.33 -19.11 -46.36
C PHE A 53 -15.81 -19.83 -47.60
N THR A 54 -15.73 -19.18 -48.75
CA THR A 54 -16.24 -19.69 -50.03
C THR A 54 -15.10 -19.80 -51.04
N TYR A 55 -15.01 -20.97 -51.69
CA TYR A 55 -14.03 -21.21 -52.73
C TYR A 55 -14.68 -21.87 -53.99
N GLY A 56 -14.22 -21.49 -55.17
CA GLY A 56 -14.69 -22.01 -56.44
C GLY A 56 -15.60 -21.03 -57.17
N ALA A 57 -16.23 -21.50 -58.27
CA ALA A 57 -17.15 -20.70 -59.08
C ALA A 57 -18.24 -21.56 -59.69
N GLY A 58 -19.39 -20.95 -59.97
CA GLY A 58 -20.53 -21.63 -60.60
C GLY A 58 -21.01 -22.87 -59.85
N ASN A 59 -21.15 -23.98 -60.53
CA ASN A 59 -21.60 -25.26 -59.94
C ASN A 59 -20.52 -25.99 -59.12
N CYS A 60 -19.30 -25.46 -59.08
CA CYS A 60 -18.18 -26.04 -58.35
C CYS A 60 -17.82 -25.20 -57.10
N LEU A 61 -18.79 -24.45 -56.57
CA LEU A 61 -18.63 -23.62 -55.38
C LEU A 61 -18.71 -24.50 -54.13
N THR A 62 -17.73 -24.35 -53.23
CA THR A 62 -17.70 -25.01 -51.93
C THR A 62 -17.67 -23.95 -50.81
N ARG A 63 -18.23 -24.29 -49.68
CA ARG A 63 -18.32 -23.40 -48.49
C ARG A 63 -17.94 -24.17 -47.25
N ASP A 64 -17.33 -23.48 -46.34
CA ASP A 64 -17.06 -23.91 -44.96
C ASP A 64 -17.32 -22.75 -44.00
N THR A 65 -17.71 -23.06 -42.79
CA THR A 65 -18.05 -22.06 -41.75
C THR A 65 -17.14 -22.24 -40.57
N MET A 66 -16.81 -21.13 -39.91
CA MET A 66 -16.19 -21.12 -38.59
C MET A 66 -16.90 -20.13 -37.66
N GLU A 67 -16.90 -20.45 -36.39
CA GLU A 67 -17.43 -19.59 -35.32
C GLU A 67 -16.29 -18.83 -34.65
N LEU A 68 -16.48 -17.53 -34.46
CA LEU A 68 -15.64 -16.68 -33.63
C LEU A 68 -16.45 -16.20 -32.43
N ILE A 69 -15.94 -16.46 -31.20
CA ILE A 69 -16.50 -15.89 -29.99
C ILE A 69 -15.60 -14.72 -29.55
N VAL A 70 -16.18 -13.53 -29.44
CA VAL A 70 -15.50 -12.36 -28.86
C VAL A 70 -15.96 -12.20 -27.43
N ASN A 71 -15.10 -12.56 -26.50
CA ASN A 71 -15.36 -12.52 -25.05
C ASN A 71 -15.20 -11.11 -24.47
N PRO A 72 -16.01 -10.73 -23.48
CA PRO A 72 -15.81 -9.46 -22.75
C PRO A 72 -14.54 -9.50 -21.90
N LEU A 73 -13.96 -8.31 -21.61
CA LEU A 73 -12.94 -8.22 -20.58
C LEU A 73 -13.56 -8.37 -19.19
N PRO A 74 -12.84 -8.94 -18.21
CA PRO A 74 -13.31 -9.03 -16.84
C PRO A 74 -13.46 -7.62 -16.23
N VAL A 75 -14.41 -7.45 -15.31
CA VAL A 75 -14.52 -6.26 -14.47
C VAL A 75 -13.57 -6.45 -13.29
N VAL A 76 -12.53 -5.66 -13.23
CA VAL A 76 -11.47 -5.75 -12.21
C VAL A 76 -11.53 -4.52 -11.31
N ASP A 77 -11.40 -4.73 -9.99
CA ASP A 77 -11.42 -3.69 -8.97
C ASP A 77 -10.30 -3.95 -7.95
N ALA A 78 -9.35 -3.04 -7.86
CA ALA A 78 -8.25 -3.06 -6.90
C ALA A 78 -8.68 -2.55 -5.50
N GLY A 79 -9.89 -2.00 -5.36
CA GLY A 79 -10.43 -1.38 -4.16
C GLY A 79 -9.98 0.07 -3.98
N LEU A 80 -10.40 0.67 -2.87
CA LEU A 80 -10.18 2.10 -2.60
C LEU A 80 -8.76 2.38 -2.12
N ASP A 81 -8.26 3.59 -2.39
CA ASP A 81 -7.03 4.12 -1.84
C ASP A 81 -7.10 4.19 -0.30
N PHE A 82 -5.95 4.03 0.34
CA PHE A 82 -5.84 4.13 1.79
C PHE A 82 -4.46 4.64 2.22
N ALA A 83 -4.35 4.98 3.51
CA ALA A 83 -3.10 5.41 4.11
C ALA A 83 -2.75 4.54 5.33
N VAL A 84 -1.45 4.37 5.56
CA VAL A 84 -0.85 3.61 6.67
C VAL A 84 0.38 4.34 7.17
N CYS A 85 0.87 3.96 8.35
CA CYS A 85 2.15 4.41 8.86
C CYS A 85 3.28 3.48 8.40
N VAL A 86 4.50 4.01 8.31
CA VAL A 86 5.67 3.27 7.82
C VAL A 86 6.03 2.06 8.68
N ASP A 87 5.63 2.06 9.95
CA ASP A 87 5.85 0.97 10.93
C ASP A 87 4.62 0.08 11.14
N ASP A 88 3.52 0.32 10.41
CA ASP A 88 2.36 -0.54 10.46
C ASP A 88 2.69 -1.97 10.01
N THR A 89 1.91 -2.92 10.49
CA THR A 89 2.02 -4.32 10.10
C THR A 89 1.65 -4.50 8.63
N ILE A 90 2.01 -5.66 8.07
CA ILE A 90 1.66 -6.04 6.70
C ILE A 90 0.15 -5.91 6.49
N GLN A 91 -0.24 -5.21 5.42
CA GLN A 91 -1.62 -5.06 4.98
C GLN A 91 -1.93 -6.11 3.92
N VAL A 92 -3.02 -6.86 4.12
CA VAL A 92 -3.46 -7.85 3.14
C VAL A 92 -4.45 -7.19 2.18
N LEU A 93 -4.06 -7.08 0.91
CA LEU A 93 -4.87 -6.48 -0.15
C LEU A 93 -5.79 -7.54 -0.77
N VAL A 94 -7.00 -7.14 -1.06
CA VAL A 94 -7.98 -8.00 -1.74
C VAL A 94 -8.48 -7.26 -2.99
N GLY A 95 -8.32 -7.88 -4.14
CA GLY A 95 -8.89 -7.43 -5.41
C GLY A 95 -10.11 -8.25 -5.80
N ASN A 96 -10.91 -7.74 -6.69
CA ASN A 96 -12.10 -8.42 -7.22
C ASN A 96 -12.03 -8.45 -8.76
N PRO A 97 -12.26 -9.62 -9.42
CA PRO A 97 -12.52 -10.95 -8.86
C PRO A 97 -11.35 -11.53 -8.07
N LEU A 98 -11.61 -12.50 -7.17
CA LEU A 98 -10.56 -13.19 -6.41
C LEU A 98 -9.67 -14.04 -7.32
N GLY A 99 -8.40 -14.23 -6.93
CA GLY A 99 -7.46 -15.11 -7.64
C GLY A 99 -6.54 -14.39 -8.62
N GLY A 100 -6.63 -13.08 -8.73
CA GLY A 100 -5.66 -12.26 -9.45
C GLY A 100 -4.34 -12.09 -8.70
N SER A 101 -3.47 -11.26 -9.21
CA SER A 101 -2.14 -11.00 -8.65
C SER A 101 -1.87 -9.53 -8.46
N TRP A 102 -1.18 -9.21 -7.35
CA TRP A 102 -0.74 -7.87 -7.00
C TRP A 102 0.71 -7.63 -7.38
N SER A 103 0.99 -6.39 -7.79
CA SER A 103 2.35 -5.91 -8.05
C SER A 103 2.49 -4.44 -7.68
N GLY A 104 3.74 -4.00 -7.44
CA GLY A 104 4.06 -2.64 -7.06
C GLY A 104 5.05 -2.58 -5.90
N THR A 105 5.54 -1.36 -5.59
CA THR A 105 6.48 -1.15 -4.49
C THR A 105 5.84 -1.50 -3.15
N GLY A 106 6.51 -2.31 -2.34
CA GLY A 106 6.02 -2.78 -1.04
C GLY A 106 5.23 -4.09 -1.11
N ILE A 107 4.84 -4.58 -2.29
CA ILE A 107 4.24 -5.90 -2.44
C ILE A 107 5.32 -6.97 -2.22
N THR A 108 5.09 -7.87 -1.27
CA THR A 108 6.03 -8.94 -0.88
C THR A 108 5.68 -10.29 -1.48
N ASN A 109 4.42 -10.47 -1.89
CA ASN A 109 3.97 -11.64 -2.65
C ASN A 109 2.79 -11.27 -3.57
N ALA A 110 2.57 -12.06 -4.59
CA ALA A 110 1.52 -11.82 -5.59
C ALA A 110 0.09 -11.97 -5.04
N SER A 111 -0.10 -12.58 -3.87
CA SER A 111 -1.43 -12.67 -3.23
C SER A 111 -1.88 -11.37 -2.57
N GLY A 112 -0.98 -10.38 -2.42
CA GLY A 112 -1.37 -9.03 -2.01
C GLY A 112 -0.88 -8.61 -0.62
N ASP A 113 0.19 -9.21 -0.09
CA ASP A 113 0.81 -8.73 1.14
C ASP A 113 1.63 -7.46 0.85
N PHE A 114 1.16 -6.32 1.34
CA PHE A 114 1.84 -5.03 1.26
C PHE A 114 2.54 -4.72 2.58
N ASN A 115 3.84 -4.45 2.52
CA ASN A 115 4.66 -4.09 3.69
C ASN A 115 5.05 -2.60 3.62
N PRO A 116 4.51 -1.75 4.51
CA PRO A 116 4.79 -0.31 4.53
C PRO A 116 6.26 0.02 4.76
N THR A 117 6.96 -0.76 5.61
CA THR A 117 8.40 -0.57 5.89
C THR A 117 9.26 -0.79 4.64
N ILE A 118 8.88 -1.75 3.78
CA ILE A 118 9.58 -2.01 2.50
C ILE A 118 9.23 -0.94 1.46
N ALA A 119 7.96 -0.51 1.42
CA ALA A 119 7.49 0.53 0.53
C ALA A 119 8.19 1.87 0.77
N GLN A 120 8.50 2.17 2.04
CA GLN A 120 9.00 3.47 2.52
C GLN A 120 7.95 4.58 2.44
N VAL A 121 8.23 5.73 3.05
CA VAL A 121 7.35 6.90 3.06
C VAL A 121 7.12 7.43 1.65
N GLY A 122 5.85 7.63 1.30
CA GLY A 122 5.43 8.12 -0.01
C GLY A 122 4.11 7.52 -0.48
N THR A 123 3.65 7.91 -1.66
CA THR A 123 2.47 7.31 -2.30
C THR A 123 2.92 6.28 -3.33
N HIS A 124 2.35 5.09 -3.25
CA HIS A 124 2.70 3.94 -4.08
C HIS A 124 1.47 3.45 -4.82
N THR A 125 1.52 3.48 -6.16
CA THR A 125 0.48 2.89 -7.00
C THR A 125 0.71 1.39 -7.09
N LEU A 126 -0.29 0.63 -6.65
CA LEU A 126 -0.31 -0.83 -6.70
C LEU A 126 -1.26 -1.28 -7.79
N THR A 127 -0.87 -2.32 -8.52
CA THR A 127 -1.65 -2.87 -9.64
C THR A 127 -2.18 -4.25 -9.28
N TYR A 128 -3.48 -4.42 -9.47
CA TYR A 128 -4.14 -5.71 -9.44
C TYR A 128 -4.39 -6.20 -10.86
N TYR A 129 -3.88 -7.39 -11.20
CA TYR A 129 -4.06 -8.07 -12.49
C TYR A 129 -4.96 -9.28 -12.33
N TYR A 130 -5.91 -9.45 -13.21
CA TYR A 130 -6.79 -10.61 -13.24
C TYR A 130 -6.92 -11.17 -14.65
N LEU A 131 -6.81 -12.51 -14.77
CA LEU A 131 -7.03 -13.27 -15.99
C LEU A 131 -8.25 -14.18 -15.77
N ASP A 132 -9.26 -14.10 -16.62
CA ASP A 132 -10.45 -14.92 -16.52
C ASP A 132 -10.27 -16.31 -17.16
N SER A 133 -11.34 -17.13 -17.11
CA SER A 133 -11.33 -18.49 -17.69
C SER A 133 -11.30 -18.51 -19.22
N ASN A 134 -11.64 -17.41 -19.88
CA ASN A 134 -11.63 -17.27 -21.33
C ASN A 134 -10.26 -16.76 -21.84
N GLY A 135 -9.33 -16.51 -20.94
CA GLY A 135 -8.03 -15.95 -21.27
C GLY A 135 -8.02 -14.45 -21.48
N CYS A 136 -9.08 -13.74 -21.06
CA CYS A 136 -9.15 -12.29 -21.12
C CYS A 136 -8.63 -11.68 -19.81
N ASP A 137 -7.73 -10.70 -19.93
CA ASP A 137 -7.10 -10.07 -18.78
C ASP A 137 -7.43 -8.58 -18.69
N LYS A 138 -7.36 -8.08 -17.47
CA LYS A 138 -7.47 -6.67 -17.17
C LYS A 138 -6.75 -6.33 -15.87
N THR A 139 -6.37 -5.07 -15.76
CA THR A 139 -5.77 -4.51 -14.54
C THR A 139 -6.63 -3.38 -14.00
N ASP A 140 -6.51 -3.19 -12.70
CA ASP A 140 -6.94 -1.98 -12.00
C ASP A 140 -5.87 -1.57 -10.99
N THR A 141 -5.89 -0.32 -10.55
CA THR A 141 -4.87 0.22 -9.67
C THR A 141 -5.49 0.92 -8.46
N ARG A 142 -4.74 0.92 -7.35
CA ARG A 142 -5.03 1.73 -6.16
C ARG A 142 -3.78 2.39 -5.65
N ASP A 143 -3.92 3.53 -4.99
CA ASP A 143 -2.84 4.22 -4.32
C ASP A 143 -2.82 3.91 -2.82
N VAL A 144 -1.62 3.64 -2.30
CA VAL A 144 -1.36 3.49 -0.86
C VAL A 144 -0.38 4.58 -0.44
N THR A 145 -0.82 5.43 0.49
CA THR A 145 0.04 6.46 1.07
C THR A 145 0.65 5.96 2.36
N VAL A 146 1.98 5.84 2.39
CA VAL A 146 2.76 5.48 3.59
C VAL A 146 3.23 6.77 4.25
N ASN A 147 2.70 7.06 5.44
CA ASN A 147 3.06 8.21 6.24
C ASN A 147 4.29 7.92 7.11
N GLY A 148 5.17 8.91 7.25
CA GLY A 148 6.29 8.85 8.19
C GLY A 148 5.81 9.00 9.64
N LEU A 149 6.61 8.50 10.59
CA LEU A 149 6.37 8.76 12.00
C LEU A 149 6.67 10.23 12.35
N PRO A 150 5.93 10.85 13.28
CA PRO A 150 6.27 12.18 13.77
C PRO A 150 7.64 12.16 14.46
N TYR A 151 8.40 13.26 14.34
CA TYR A 151 9.62 13.45 15.12
C TYR A 151 9.25 13.88 16.54
N VAL A 152 9.29 12.94 17.48
CA VAL A 152 8.98 13.19 18.90
C VAL A 152 10.27 13.48 19.66
N ASP A 153 10.25 14.49 20.54
CA ASP A 153 11.38 14.95 21.34
C ASP A 153 10.89 15.26 22.77
N ALA A 154 11.32 14.47 23.72
CA ALA A 154 11.06 14.61 25.16
C ALA A 154 12.02 15.60 25.85
N GLY A 155 13.05 16.08 25.15
CA GLY A 155 14.11 16.90 25.67
C GLY A 155 15.35 16.10 26.11
N LEU A 156 16.32 16.82 26.67
CA LEU A 156 17.58 16.21 27.14
C LEU A 156 17.45 15.65 28.54
N ASP A 157 18.17 14.54 28.80
CA ASP A 157 18.31 13.96 30.13
C ASP A 157 18.71 15.02 31.16
N THR A 158 18.10 14.98 32.34
CA THR A 158 18.25 16.01 33.36
C THR A 158 18.57 15.42 34.73
N ASN A 159 19.31 16.21 35.52
CA ASN A 159 19.56 15.94 36.94
C ASN A 159 18.81 16.97 37.80
N ILE A 160 18.08 16.49 38.79
CA ILE A 160 17.37 17.31 39.77
C ILE A 160 17.72 16.83 41.20
N CYS A 161 17.56 17.69 42.18
CA CYS A 161 17.70 17.31 43.58
C CYS A 161 16.37 16.73 44.12
N ASP A 162 16.45 15.91 45.16
CA ASP A 162 15.29 15.29 45.85
C ASP A 162 14.42 16.30 46.63
N GLN A 163 14.27 17.52 46.07
CA GLN A 163 13.31 18.49 46.58
C GLN A 163 11.92 18.06 46.16
N LEU A 164 10.99 17.98 47.11
CA LEU A 164 9.58 17.56 46.88
C LEU A 164 8.77 18.57 46.02
N ILE A 165 9.42 19.29 45.14
CA ILE A 165 8.80 20.25 44.23
C ILE A 165 8.68 19.60 42.87
N GLY A 166 7.44 19.49 42.36
CA GLY A 166 7.21 18.96 41.01
C GLY A 166 7.93 19.80 39.94
N VAL A 167 8.50 19.13 38.95
CA VAL A 167 9.16 19.71 37.77
C VAL A 167 8.29 19.44 36.54
N ASN A 168 7.98 20.51 35.79
CA ASN A 168 7.20 20.38 34.56
C ASN A 168 8.14 20.16 33.36
N TYR A 169 7.90 19.10 32.61
CA TYR A 169 8.54 18.82 31.34
C TYR A 169 7.54 19.03 30.20
N VAL A 170 8.03 19.49 29.07
CA VAL A 170 7.21 19.80 27.90
C VAL A 170 7.86 19.13 26.67
N GLY A 171 7.13 18.28 26.00
CA GLY A 171 7.56 17.72 24.71
C GLY A 171 7.35 18.71 23.58
N ASN A 172 7.88 18.38 22.41
CA ASN A 172 7.89 19.27 21.25
C ASN A 172 6.53 19.48 20.56
N TYR A 173 5.49 18.68 20.86
CA TYR A 173 4.16 18.80 20.28
C TYR A 173 3.09 19.14 21.31
N VAL A 174 2.18 20.03 20.94
CA VAL A 174 0.94 20.26 21.71
C VAL A 174 0.00 19.07 21.47
N GLY A 175 -0.53 18.51 22.56
CA GLY A 175 -1.46 17.37 22.48
C GLY A 175 -0.81 16.00 22.68
N GLY A 176 0.52 15.96 22.84
CA GLY A 176 1.18 14.76 23.36
C GLY A 176 0.91 14.56 24.85
N TYR A 177 1.31 13.42 25.38
CA TYR A 177 1.15 13.09 26.80
C TYR A 177 2.36 12.34 27.33
N TRP A 178 2.53 12.39 28.65
CA TRP A 178 3.64 11.75 29.33
C TRP A 178 3.22 10.50 30.08
N THR A 179 4.16 9.55 30.21
CA THR A 179 4.03 8.38 31.10
C THR A 179 5.36 8.10 31.79
N GLY A 180 5.31 7.32 32.84
CA GLY A 180 6.51 6.91 33.59
C GLY A 180 6.29 7.00 35.09
N VAL A 181 7.21 6.41 35.85
CA VAL A 181 7.12 6.42 37.30
C VAL A 181 7.38 7.83 37.84
N GLY A 182 6.41 8.40 38.57
CA GLY A 182 6.49 9.76 39.11
C GLY A 182 6.08 10.87 38.15
N MET A 183 5.73 10.52 36.91
CA MET A 183 5.30 11.46 35.87
C MET A 183 3.78 11.38 35.67
N ASP A 184 3.10 12.52 35.62
CA ASP A 184 1.69 12.55 35.20
C ASP A 184 1.57 12.84 33.69
N SER A 185 0.35 12.67 33.15
CA SER A 185 0.11 12.82 31.71
C SER A 185 0.32 14.24 31.18
N SER A 186 0.36 15.25 32.03
CA SER A 186 0.62 16.66 31.66
C SER A 186 2.11 17.02 31.63
N GLY A 187 2.99 16.14 32.12
CA GLY A 187 4.43 16.35 32.19
C GLY A 187 4.92 16.84 33.57
N LEU A 188 4.06 16.77 34.58
CA LEU A 188 4.49 17.06 35.94
C LEU A 188 5.17 15.83 36.56
N PHE A 189 6.48 15.91 36.78
CA PHE A 189 7.26 14.91 37.47
C PHE A 189 7.35 15.22 38.98
N MET A 190 6.97 14.24 39.79
CA MET A 190 7.03 14.33 41.27
C MET A 190 8.03 13.29 41.79
N PRO A 191 9.28 13.67 42.07
CA PRO A 191 10.26 12.72 42.61
C PRO A 191 9.86 12.26 44.01
N PHE A 192 9.94 10.94 44.25
CA PHE A 192 9.63 10.34 45.57
C PHE A 192 10.83 9.65 46.21
N SER A 193 11.92 9.44 45.48
CA SER A 193 13.19 8.90 46.01
C SER A 193 14.36 9.28 45.12
N VAL A 194 15.56 9.20 45.65
CA VAL A 194 16.82 9.30 44.90
C VAL A 194 16.92 8.13 43.95
N GLY A 195 17.36 8.36 42.71
CA GLY A 195 17.50 7.36 41.66
C GLY A 195 17.31 7.89 40.25
N THR A 196 17.33 7.01 39.26
CA THR A 196 17.10 7.34 37.84
C THR A 196 15.71 6.86 37.42
N TYR A 197 15.00 7.70 36.67
CA TYR A 197 13.67 7.47 36.17
C TYR A 197 13.66 7.69 34.67
N ASP A 198 13.19 6.68 33.91
CA ASP A 198 12.88 6.84 32.50
C ASP A 198 11.41 7.22 32.37
N VAL A 199 11.15 8.35 31.73
CA VAL A 199 9.81 8.83 31.41
C VAL A 199 9.68 9.00 29.92
N TYR A 200 8.46 8.83 29.39
CA TYR A 200 8.21 8.72 27.96
C TYR A 200 7.23 9.82 27.54
N TYR A 201 7.59 10.53 26.49
CA TYR A 201 6.69 11.46 25.83
C TYR A 201 6.13 10.84 24.57
N HIS A 202 4.81 10.79 24.48
CA HIS A 202 4.06 10.12 23.42
C HIS A 202 3.34 11.13 22.55
N TYR A 203 3.33 10.90 21.25
CA TYR A 203 2.57 11.72 20.32
C TYR A 203 2.02 10.91 19.16
N THR A 204 0.77 11.21 18.78
CA THR A 204 0.11 10.69 17.57
C THR A 204 -0.23 11.86 16.68
N ASP A 205 0.20 11.83 15.43
CA ASP A 205 -0.03 12.90 14.47
C ASP A 205 -1.44 12.88 13.85
N GLY A 206 -1.73 13.82 12.95
CA GLY A 206 -3.01 13.93 12.27
C GLY A 206 -3.32 12.80 11.29
N ASN A 207 -2.34 11.97 10.92
CA ASN A 207 -2.48 10.78 10.08
C ASN A 207 -2.71 9.51 10.92
N GLY A 208 -2.64 9.61 12.24
CA GLY A 208 -2.74 8.48 13.16
C GLY A 208 -1.41 7.79 13.44
N CYS A 209 -0.27 8.31 12.94
CA CYS A 209 1.04 7.72 13.18
C CYS A 209 1.56 8.10 14.56
N TYR A 210 1.95 7.08 15.33
CA TYR A 210 2.43 7.21 16.70
C TYR A 210 3.95 7.13 16.76
N ASN A 211 4.53 7.93 17.65
CA ASN A 211 5.92 7.80 18.05
C ASN A 211 6.11 8.27 19.49
N GLU A 212 7.22 7.87 20.10
CA GLU A 212 7.58 8.24 21.46
C GLU A 212 9.07 8.55 21.57
N ASP A 213 9.43 9.33 22.60
CA ASP A 213 10.81 9.58 22.99
C ASP A 213 10.96 9.46 24.50
N THR A 214 12.16 9.12 24.94
CA THR A 214 12.49 8.84 26.35
C THR A 214 13.32 9.97 26.93
N LEU A 215 12.97 10.42 28.13
CA LEU A 215 13.73 11.37 28.93
C LEU A 215 14.23 10.68 30.21
N GLY A 216 15.54 10.63 30.41
CA GLY A 216 16.17 10.17 31.64
C GLY A 216 16.21 11.28 32.70
N ILE A 217 15.62 11.05 33.87
CA ILE A 217 15.64 12.00 35.00
C ILE A 217 16.43 11.35 36.13
N THR A 218 17.57 11.94 36.51
CA THR A 218 18.35 11.53 37.70
C THR A 218 18.00 12.41 38.88
N VAL A 219 17.51 11.82 39.96
CA VAL A 219 17.23 12.50 41.23
C VAL A 219 18.38 12.28 42.19
N ASP A 220 19.15 13.32 42.42
CA ASP A 220 20.28 13.34 43.36
C ASP A 220 19.86 13.72 44.77
N PRO A 221 20.55 13.22 45.81
CA PRO A 221 20.28 13.63 47.20
C PRO A 221 20.60 15.09 47.42
N THR A 222 19.73 15.78 48.11
CA THR A 222 20.00 17.17 48.54
C THR A 222 21.14 17.20 49.54
N VAL A 223 22.18 17.96 49.23
CA VAL A 223 23.33 18.18 50.12
C VAL A 223 23.13 19.48 50.91
N TYR A 224 23.06 19.37 52.22
CA TYR A 224 22.94 20.57 53.08
C TYR A 224 24.33 21.06 53.48
N ALA A 225 24.60 22.34 53.21
CA ALA A 225 25.77 23.00 53.74
C ALA A 225 25.63 23.23 55.27
N ASN A 226 26.61 22.85 56.07
CA ASN A 226 26.67 23.12 57.50
C ASN A 226 27.90 23.96 57.80
N ALA A 227 27.72 25.21 58.16
CA ALA A 227 28.81 26.13 58.52
C ALA A 227 29.40 25.86 59.92
N GLY A 228 28.85 24.86 60.61
CA GLY A 228 29.24 24.61 62.02
C GLY A 228 28.48 25.48 63.00
N LEU A 229 28.88 25.37 64.24
CA LEU A 229 28.31 26.24 65.31
C LEU A 229 28.98 27.60 65.27
N ASP A 230 28.17 28.62 65.48
CA ASP A 230 28.69 29.96 65.71
C ASP A 230 29.58 30.00 67.00
N PHE A 231 30.69 30.71 66.96
CA PHE A 231 31.56 30.88 68.10
C PHE A 231 31.82 32.31 68.33
N GLU A 232 31.87 32.65 69.58
CA GLU A 232 32.26 34.01 70.04
C GLU A 232 33.75 34.03 70.35
N VAL A 233 34.44 35.07 69.90
CA VAL A 233 35.82 35.32 70.20
C VAL A 233 35.91 36.50 71.15
N CYS A 234 36.41 36.29 72.36
CA CYS A 234 36.71 37.38 73.26
C CYS A 234 37.91 38.15 72.73
N ILE A 235 37.75 39.44 72.49
CA ILE A 235 38.90 40.35 72.22
C ILE A 235 39.49 40.71 73.54
N ASP A 236 40.67 40.22 73.87
CA ASP A 236 41.44 40.69 75.00
C ASP A 236 41.80 42.15 74.77
N SER A 237 41.21 43.01 75.56
CA SER A 237 41.65 44.42 75.66
C SER A 237 42.94 44.49 76.46
N GLY A 238 44.07 44.52 75.73
CA GLY A 238 45.35 44.82 76.30
C GLY A 238 45.51 46.23 76.68
#